data_5f515352aa4663c8992c59b8896f25e7
#
_entry.id   5f515352aa4663c8992c59b8896f25e7
#
_cell.length_a   1.000
_cell.length_b   1.000
_cell.length_c   1.000
_cell.angle_alpha   90.00
_cell.angle_beta   90.00
_cell.angle_gamma   90.00
#
_symmetry.space_group_name_H-M   'P 1'
#
loop_
_entity.id
_entity.type
_entity.pdbx_description
1 polymer ?
#
loop_
_entity_poly.entity_id
_entity_poly.type
_entity_poly.pdbx_seq_one_letter_code
_entity_poly.pdbx_strand_id
1 'polypeptide(L)'
;MIKAGVIGAGHLGSIHLKLLKESIFFDLIGCFDTNINISKNNSEFLFFDNINDLISSIDAAFICSNTTNHYKIAKKCIENSKHVFIEKLITDTVDQAIDLVNLSNKNKIKGQVGHVERFNSAFTCITDTIINPKFIECHRLAEFNPRGNDVSVILDLMIHDIDIVLSLVKSKPKRINANGVCVINESPDICNARVEFENGCVANFTASRISLKNMRKTRFFQSNAYISVDFLEKKTEVVQIKDVKNTDDKYAMVIENSNGKKKQIFYNNPDSKENNAILDEHNSFAKSILDDSTPIVSLKDGLNALKLAYEILKKIK
;
A
#
# COMPACT_ATOMS: atom_id res chain seq x y z
N MET A 1 -12.78 -23.92 -0.18
CA MET A 1 -12.57 -22.53 -0.62
C MET A 1 -13.21 -21.61 0.42
N ILE A 2 -12.66 -20.42 0.62
CA ILE A 2 -13.17 -19.39 1.54
C ILE A 2 -14.33 -18.69 0.85
N LYS A 3 -15.51 -18.68 1.44
CA LYS A 3 -16.68 -17.96 0.89
C LYS A 3 -16.44 -16.45 1.01
N ALA A 4 -16.41 -15.74 -0.12
CA ALA A 4 -16.13 -14.33 -0.21
C ALA A 4 -17.34 -13.51 -0.70
N GLY A 5 -17.46 -12.29 -0.19
CA GLY A 5 -18.44 -11.32 -0.66
C GLY A 5 -17.82 -9.94 -0.80
N VAL A 6 -18.27 -9.16 -1.79
CA VAL A 6 -17.81 -7.80 -2.02
C VAL A 6 -18.88 -6.80 -1.55
N ILE A 7 -18.46 -5.83 -0.75
CA ILE A 7 -19.31 -4.76 -0.25
C ILE A 7 -18.83 -3.42 -0.82
N GLY A 8 -19.63 -2.84 -1.72
CA GLY A 8 -19.24 -1.76 -2.60
C GLY A 8 -18.78 -2.28 -3.97
N ALA A 9 -19.65 -2.31 -4.96
CA ALA A 9 -19.41 -2.85 -6.30
C ALA A 9 -19.12 -1.76 -7.35
N GLY A 10 -18.62 -0.59 -6.92
CA GLY A 10 -18.15 0.47 -7.79
C GLY A 10 -16.93 0.07 -8.62
N HIS A 11 -16.15 1.05 -9.09
CA HIS A 11 -15.01 0.78 -9.99
C HIS A 11 -14.00 -0.24 -9.40
N LEU A 12 -13.51 -0.02 -8.18
CA LEU A 12 -12.59 -0.98 -7.53
C LEU A 12 -13.29 -2.30 -7.18
N GLY A 13 -14.51 -2.22 -6.61
CA GLY A 13 -15.26 -3.42 -6.27
C GLY A 13 -15.52 -4.34 -7.45
N SER A 14 -15.77 -3.78 -8.65
CA SER A 14 -15.93 -4.60 -9.87
C SER A 14 -14.62 -5.29 -10.30
N ILE A 15 -13.45 -4.71 -10.03
CA ILE A 15 -12.16 -5.37 -10.24
C ILE A 15 -12.02 -6.55 -9.27
N HIS A 16 -12.31 -6.33 -7.97
CA HIS A 16 -12.27 -7.39 -6.96
C HIS A 16 -13.24 -8.52 -7.29
N LEU A 17 -14.48 -8.21 -7.72
CA LEU A 17 -15.48 -9.22 -8.13
C LEU A 17 -14.95 -10.14 -9.24
N LYS A 18 -14.35 -9.55 -10.29
CA LYS A 18 -13.79 -10.31 -11.41
C LYS A 18 -12.67 -11.25 -10.97
N LEU A 19 -11.73 -10.73 -10.16
CA LEU A 19 -10.61 -11.52 -9.67
C LEU A 19 -11.04 -12.60 -8.67
N LEU A 20 -12.03 -12.33 -7.82
CA LEU A 20 -12.57 -13.32 -6.89
C LEU A 20 -13.32 -14.44 -7.62
N LYS A 21 -14.03 -14.13 -8.70
CA LYS A 21 -14.73 -15.12 -9.54
C LYS A 21 -13.78 -16.15 -10.15
N GLU A 22 -12.54 -15.75 -10.45
CA GLU A 22 -11.50 -16.60 -11.03
C GLU A 22 -10.54 -17.18 -9.98
N SER A 23 -10.77 -16.91 -8.70
CA SER A 23 -9.87 -17.30 -7.62
C SER A 23 -9.89 -18.79 -7.34
N ILE A 24 -8.71 -19.38 -7.11
CA ILE A 24 -8.60 -20.78 -6.66
C ILE A 24 -8.75 -20.92 -5.13
N PHE A 25 -8.70 -19.81 -4.39
CA PHE A 25 -8.80 -19.79 -2.93
C PHE A 25 -10.17 -19.38 -2.43
N PHE A 26 -10.83 -18.47 -3.16
CA PHE A 26 -12.11 -17.89 -2.78
C PHE A 26 -13.24 -18.45 -3.64
N ASP A 27 -14.40 -18.64 -3.00
CA ASP A 27 -15.69 -18.91 -3.65
C ASP A 27 -16.52 -17.63 -3.54
N LEU A 28 -16.72 -16.93 -4.66
CA LEU A 28 -17.48 -15.67 -4.67
C LEU A 28 -18.97 -15.95 -4.54
N ILE A 29 -19.54 -15.65 -3.37
CA ILE A 29 -20.96 -15.81 -3.08
C ILE A 29 -21.80 -14.71 -3.71
N GLY A 30 -21.31 -13.46 -3.72
CA GLY A 30 -22.02 -12.32 -4.32
C GLY A 30 -21.51 -11.00 -3.80
N CYS A 31 -22.31 -9.96 -4.03
CA CYS A 31 -21.95 -8.60 -3.62
C CYS A 31 -23.16 -7.81 -3.12
N PHE A 32 -22.87 -6.66 -2.48
CA PHE A 32 -23.84 -5.69 -2.04
C PHE A 32 -23.40 -4.29 -2.42
N ASP A 33 -24.31 -3.47 -2.95
CA ASP A 33 -24.11 -2.05 -3.15
C ASP A 33 -25.41 -1.29 -2.88
N THR A 34 -25.31 -0.09 -2.34
CA THR A 34 -26.46 0.77 -2.08
C THR A 34 -27.01 1.43 -3.34
N ASN A 35 -26.21 1.50 -4.40
CA ASN A 35 -26.61 2.09 -5.69
C ASN A 35 -27.12 1.00 -6.64
N ILE A 36 -28.43 0.95 -6.83
CA ILE A 36 -29.10 -0.03 -7.69
C ILE A 36 -28.66 0.02 -9.17
N ASN A 37 -28.11 1.15 -9.64
CA ASN A 37 -27.61 1.23 -11.01
C ASN A 37 -26.30 0.43 -11.20
N ILE A 38 -25.55 0.21 -10.13
CA ILE A 38 -24.33 -0.59 -10.15
C ILE A 38 -24.67 -2.07 -10.39
N SER A 39 -25.76 -2.58 -9.83
CA SER A 39 -26.21 -3.95 -10.05
C SER A 39 -26.55 -4.22 -11.53
N LYS A 40 -27.15 -3.24 -12.20
CA LYS A 40 -27.46 -3.36 -13.64
C LYS A 40 -26.22 -3.45 -14.52
N ASN A 41 -25.14 -2.75 -14.15
CA ASN A 41 -23.88 -2.75 -14.89
C ASN A 41 -22.99 -3.98 -14.60
N ASN A 42 -23.31 -4.74 -13.54
CA ASN A 42 -22.58 -5.92 -13.08
C ASN A 42 -23.51 -7.14 -12.96
N SER A 43 -24.45 -7.29 -13.92
CA SER A 43 -25.50 -8.32 -13.90
C SER A 43 -25.01 -9.77 -13.93
N GLU A 44 -23.72 -9.99 -14.16
CA GLU A 44 -23.06 -11.29 -14.10
C GLU A 44 -22.79 -11.79 -12.67
N PHE A 45 -22.97 -10.94 -11.65
CA PHE A 45 -22.77 -11.25 -10.24
C PHE A 45 -24.09 -11.26 -9.48
N LEU A 46 -24.15 -12.10 -8.43
CA LEU A 46 -25.29 -12.13 -7.52
C LEU A 46 -25.26 -10.91 -6.60
N PHE A 47 -26.28 -10.07 -6.68
CA PHE A 47 -26.48 -8.93 -5.77
C PHE A 47 -27.45 -9.28 -4.66
N PHE A 48 -27.06 -9.01 -3.42
CA PHE A 48 -27.90 -9.13 -2.26
C PHE A 48 -28.63 -7.82 -2.00
N ASP A 49 -29.91 -7.88 -1.68
CA ASP A 49 -30.73 -6.71 -1.34
C ASP A 49 -30.41 -6.17 0.07
N ASN A 50 -29.87 -7.06 0.93
CA ASN A 50 -29.54 -6.73 2.32
C ASN A 50 -28.10 -7.16 2.64
N ILE A 51 -27.31 -6.21 3.14
CA ILE A 51 -25.93 -6.46 3.56
C ILE A 51 -25.80 -7.55 4.63
N ASN A 52 -26.82 -7.73 5.49
CA ASN A 52 -26.77 -8.76 6.53
C ASN A 52 -26.86 -10.16 5.95
N ASP A 53 -27.65 -10.34 4.89
CA ASP A 53 -27.81 -11.64 4.23
C ASP A 53 -26.49 -12.03 3.54
N LEU A 54 -25.81 -11.07 2.90
CA LEU A 54 -24.47 -11.30 2.36
C LEU A 54 -23.48 -11.67 3.49
N ILE A 55 -23.41 -10.86 4.58
CA ILE A 55 -22.47 -11.11 5.70
C ILE A 55 -22.70 -12.49 6.31
N SER A 56 -23.96 -12.93 6.47
CA SER A 56 -24.25 -14.25 7.03
C SER A 56 -23.80 -15.41 6.15
N SER A 57 -23.71 -15.19 4.83
CA SER A 57 -23.42 -16.22 3.82
C SER A 57 -21.92 -16.38 3.49
N ILE A 58 -21.04 -15.53 4.00
CA ILE A 58 -19.61 -15.46 3.67
C ILE A 58 -18.71 -15.78 4.87
N ASP A 59 -17.43 -16.06 4.59
CA ASP A 59 -16.35 -16.20 5.58
C ASP A 59 -15.45 -14.95 5.58
N ALA A 60 -15.32 -14.28 4.42
CA ALA A 60 -14.47 -13.10 4.22
C ALA A 60 -15.22 -12.02 3.42
N ALA A 61 -15.16 -10.78 3.91
CA ALA A 61 -15.73 -9.61 3.27
C ALA A 61 -14.63 -8.75 2.62
N PHE A 62 -14.81 -8.41 1.34
CA PHE A 62 -13.99 -7.43 0.62
C PHE A 62 -14.73 -6.11 0.61
N ILE A 63 -14.22 -5.14 1.38
CA ILE A 63 -14.87 -3.84 1.61
C ILE A 63 -14.26 -2.81 0.68
N CYS A 64 -14.99 -2.46 -0.38
CA CYS A 64 -14.59 -1.55 -1.46
C CYS A 64 -15.54 -0.36 -1.59
N SER A 65 -16.27 -0.05 -0.53
CA SER A 65 -17.18 1.11 -0.44
C SER A 65 -16.40 2.42 -0.28
N ASN A 66 -17.10 3.54 -0.15
CA ASN A 66 -16.45 4.80 0.24
C ASN A 66 -15.84 4.69 1.63
N THR A 67 -14.68 5.32 1.83
CA THR A 67 -13.89 5.27 3.07
C THR A 67 -14.69 5.58 4.33
N THR A 68 -15.63 6.53 4.25
CA THR A 68 -16.53 6.91 5.36
C THR A 68 -17.39 5.75 5.88
N ASN A 69 -17.60 4.72 5.06
CA ASN A 69 -18.36 3.52 5.43
C ASN A 69 -17.49 2.34 5.88
N HIS A 70 -16.19 2.37 5.63
CA HIS A 70 -15.27 1.26 5.91
C HIS A 70 -15.37 0.79 7.36
N TYR A 71 -15.28 1.71 8.32
CA TYR A 71 -15.35 1.39 9.74
C TYR A 71 -16.65 0.66 10.12
N LYS A 72 -17.80 1.22 9.76
CA LYS A 72 -19.10 0.64 10.12
C LYS A 72 -19.30 -0.75 9.54
N ILE A 73 -18.89 -0.95 8.29
CA ILE A 73 -19.01 -2.23 7.59
C ILE A 73 -18.02 -3.25 8.17
N ALA A 74 -16.74 -2.87 8.30
CA ALA A 74 -15.70 -3.75 8.83
C ALA A 74 -16.02 -4.19 10.27
N LYS A 75 -16.43 -3.26 11.13
CA LYS A 75 -16.85 -3.57 12.50
C LYS A 75 -17.95 -4.61 12.52
N LYS A 76 -18.99 -4.42 11.71
CA LYS A 76 -20.09 -5.37 11.61
C LYS A 76 -19.64 -6.75 11.12
N CYS A 77 -18.75 -6.82 10.13
CA CYS A 77 -18.19 -8.08 9.65
C CYS A 77 -17.40 -8.79 10.75
N ILE A 78 -16.52 -8.07 11.46
CA ILE A 78 -15.68 -8.63 12.53
C ILE A 78 -16.55 -9.12 13.71
N GLU A 79 -17.58 -8.37 14.10
CA GLU A 79 -18.54 -8.76 15.15
C GLU A 79 -19.33 -10.02 14.78
N ASN A 80 -19.52 -10.29 13.47
CA ASN A 80 -20.11 -11.52 12.95
C ASN A 80 -19.05 -12.59 12.59
N SER A 81 -17.84 -12.50 13.15
CA SER A 81 -16.74 -13.44 12.96
C SER A 81 -16.31 -13.63 11.49
N LYS A 82 -16.38 -12.57 10.68
CA LYS A 82 -15.95 -12.60 9.28
C LYS A 82 -14.57 -11.94 9.15
N HIS A 83 -13.68 -12.58 8.38
CA HIS A 83 -12.42 -11.99 7.96
C HIS A 83 -12.68 -10.77 7.07
N VAL A 84 -11.78 -9.78 7.09
CA VAL A 84 -12.01 -8.53 6.35
C VAL A 84 -10.80 -8.13 5.51
N PHE A 85 -11.05 -7.87 4.24
CA PHE A 85 -10.18 -7.12 3.36
C PHE A 85 -10.78 -5.72 3.23
N ILE A 86 -10.03 -4.68 3.51
CA ILE A 86 -10.51 -3.29 3.50
C ILE A 86 -9.67 -2.50 2.51
N GLU A 87 -10.29 -1.91 1.50
CA GLU A 87 -9.60 -0.99 0.61
C GLU A 87 -9.00 0.21 1.36
N LYS A 88 -7.96 0.78 0.79
CA LYS A 88 -7.36 2.00 1.36
C LYS A 88 -8.35 3.17 1.23
N LEU A 89 -8.43 4.06 2.17
CA LEU A 89 -7.91 4.12 3.52
C LEU A 89 -8.63 3.10 4.42
N ILE A 90 -7.92 2.52 5.38
CA ILE A 90 -8.53 1.56 6.30
C ILE A 90 -9.82 2.10 6.94
N THR A 91 -9.82 3.36 7.38
CA THR A 91 -10.95 4.10 7.96
C THR A 91 -10.79 5.59 7.72
N ASP A 92 -11.82 6.35 8.01
CA ASP A 92 -11.83 7.81 7.94
C ASP A 92 -11.02 8.48 9.07
N THR A 93 -10.96 7.88 10.25
CA THR A 93 -10.22 8.42 11.41
C THR A 93 -9.27 7.39 12.03
N VAL A 94 -8.23 7.90 12.71
CA VAL A 94 -7.26 7.05 13.42
C VAL A 94 -7.93 6.26 14.55
N ASP A 95 -8.87 6.85 15.28
CA ASP A 95 -9.56 6.19 16.39
C ASP A 95 -10.41 5.01 15.91
N GLN A 96 -11.08 5.14 14.77
CA GLN A 96 -11.79 4.05 14.12
C GLN A 96 -10.83 2.91 13.74
N ALA A 97 -9.66 3.22 13.19
CA ALA A 97 -8.67 2.21 12.86
C ALA A 97 -8.13 1.48 14.09
N ILE A 98 -7.93 2.20 15.21
CA ILE A 98 -7.54 1.60 16.50
C ILE A 98 -8.61 0.63 16.99
N ASP A 99 -9.88 1.01 16.91
CA ASP A 99 -11.00 0.13 17.33
C ASP A 99 -11.05 -1.13 16.48
N LEU A 100 -10.90 -1.04 15.14
CA LEU A 100 -10.87 -2.21 14.26
C LEU A 100 -9.70 -3.15 14.56
N VAL A 101 -8.49 -2.62 14.82
CA VAL A 101 -7.32 -3.43 15.20
C VAL A 101 -7.59 -4.17 16.50
N ASN A 102 -8.14 -3.50 17.51
CA ASN A 102 -8.44 -4.11 18.80
C ASN A 102 -9.54 -5.19 18.68
N LEU A 103 -10.60 -4.87 17.92
CA LEU A 103 -11.73 -5.76 17.71
C LEU A 103 -11.32 -7.02 16.94
N SER A 104 -10.50 -6.87 15.88
CA SER A 104 -10.01 -8.01 15.10
C SER A 104 -9.13 -8.94 15.93
N ASN A 105 -8.25 -8.39 16.77
CA ASN A 105 -7.42 -9.17 17.69
C ASN A 105 -8.27 -9.93 18.72
N LYS A 106 -9.25 -9.25 19.32
CA LYS A 106 -10.17 -9.85 20.31
C LYS A 106 -10.95 -11.03 19.70
N ASN A 107 -11.42 -10.89 18.47
CA ASN A 107 -12.22 -11.90 17.79
C ASN A 107 -11.37 -12.88 16.95
N LYS A 108 -10.04 -12.78 16.97
CA LYS A 108 -9.11 -13.60 16.18
C LYS A 108 -9.40 -13.57 14.67
N ILE A 109 -9.81 -12.42 14.17
CA ILE A 109 -10.13 -12.19 12.76
C ILE A 109 -8.89 -11.72 12.00
N LYS A 110 -8.64 -12.33 10.84
CA LYS A 110 -7.64 -11.82 9.91
C LYS A 110 -8.20 -10.60 9.19
N GLY A 111 -7.43 -9.52 9.19
CA GLY A 111 -7.78 -8.30 8.48
C GLY A 111 -6.60 -7.81 7.66
N GLN A 112 -6.82 -7.57 6.37
CA GLN A 112 -5.85 -7.02 5.42
C GLN A 112 -6.33 -5.69 4.87
N VAL A 113 -5.39 -4.76 4.63
CA VAL A 113 -5.67 -3.46 4.01
C VAL A 113 -5.13 -3.43 2.59
N GLY A 114 -5.88 -2.88 1.65
CA GLY A 114 -5.60 -2.80 0.22
C GLY A 114 -4.45 -1.84 -0.14
N HIS A 115 -3.26 -2.01 0.45
CA HIS A 115 -2.04 -1.33 0.03
C HIS A 115 -1.33 -2.12 -1.06
N VAL A 116 -1.92 -2.14 -2.24
CA VAL A 116 -1.54 -2.97 -3.39
C VAL A 116 -0.08 -2.83 -3.84
N GLU A 117 0.56 -1.68 -3.59
CA GLU A 117 1.96 -1.46 -3.95
C GLU A 117 2.93 -2.39 -3.20
N ARG A 118 2.52 -2.98 -2.06
CA ARG A 118 3.28 -4.04 -1.38
C ARG A 118 3.42 -5.32 -2.21
N PHE A 119 2.55 -5.52 -3.19
CA PHE A 119 2.51 -6.67 -4.09
C PHE A 119 2.99 -6.31 -5.51
N ASN A 120 3.44 -5.09 -5.73
CA ASN A 120 4.02 -4.67 -6.99
C ASN A 120 5.33 -5.43 -7.26
N SER A 121 5.46 -6.06 -8.42
CA SER A 121 6.61 -6.90 -8.76
C SER A 121 7.96 -6.18 -8.68
N ALA A 122 7.98 -4.88 -9.02
CA ALA A 122 9.19 -4.06 -8.87
C ALA A 122 9.64 -3.91 -7.42
N PHE A 123 8.73 -3.98 -6.46
CA PHE A 123 9.04 -3.90 -5.04
C PHE A 123 9.33 -5.28 -4.44
N THR A 124 8.52 -6.28 -4.77
CA THR A 124 8.66 -7.61 -4.16
C THR A 124 9.97 -8.29 -4.52
N CYS A 125 10.53 -8.03 -5.73
CA CYS A 125 11.80 -8.63 -6.15
C CYS A 125 13.03 -8.11 -5.37
N ILE A 126 12.88 -7.05 -4.55
CA ILE A 126 14.03 -6.42 -3.85
C ILE A 126 13.82 -6.27 -2.33
N THR A 127 12.73 -6.76 -1.78
CA THR A 127 12.44 -6.61 -0.34
C THR A 127 13.56 -7.14 0.55
N ASP A 128 14.18 -8.27 0.18
CA ASP A 128 15.31 -8.88 0.91
C ASP A 128 16.62 -8.11 0.71
N THR A 129 16.71 -7.25 -0.31
CA THR A 129 17.89 -6.42 -0.59
C THR A 129 17.88 -5.13 0.25
N ILE A 130 16.70 -4.65 0.63
CA ILE A 130 16.54 -3.44 1.45
C ILE A 130 16.59 -3.82 2.93
N ILE A 131 17.78 -3.70 3.54
CA ILE A 131 17.99 -4.15 4.91
C ILE A 131 17.90 -3.00 5.92
N ASN A 132 18.59 -1.90 5.66
CA ASN A 132 18.69 -0.77 6.59
C ASN A 132 18.86 0.55 5.84
N PRO A 133 17.80 1.04 5.18
CA PRO A 133 17.86 2.29 4.45
C PRO A 133 18.17 3.44 5.42
N LYS A 134 19.06 4.33 4.99
CA LYS A 134 19.44 5.54 5.73
C LYS A 134 18.72 6.77 5.21
N PHE A 135 18.43 6.77 3.92
CA PHE A 135 17.72 7.84 3.28
C PHE A 135 16.77 7.26 2.21
N ILE A 136 15.56 7.79 2.13
CA ILE A 136 14.53 7.34 1.19
C ILE A 136 13.92 8.56 0.51
N GLU A 137 13.75 8.50 -0.80
CA GLU A 137 13.04 9.51 -1.60
C GLU A 137 11.88 8.88 -2.34
N CYS A 138 10.69 9.40 -2.09
CA CYS A 138 9.45 8.97 -2.72
C CYS A 138 8.85 10.10 -3.56
N HIS A 139 8.52 9.79 -4.81
CA HIS A 139 7.83 10.69 -5.72
C HIS A 139 6.60 10.00 -6.29
N ARG A 140 5.42 10.54 -5.98
CA ARG A 140 4.14 10.10 -6.52
C ARG A 140 3.42 11.27 -7.15
N LEU A 141 3.57 11.37 -8.45
CA LEU A 141 3.01 12.44 -9.26
C LEU A 141 1.90 11.87 -10.14
N ALA A 142 0.76 12.52 -10.17
CA ALA A 142 -0.37 12.15 -11.01
C ALA A 142 -0.84 13.36 -11.83
N GLU A 143 -1.31 13.08 -13.03
CA GLU A 143 -2.03 14.05 -13.84
C GLU A 143 -3.35 14.39 -13.16
N PHE A 144 -3.85 15.59 -13.41
CA PHE A 144 -5.10 16.03 -12.80
C PHE A 144 -6.28 15.15 -13.23
N ASN A 145 -7.00 14.63 -12.26
CA ASN A 145 -8.25 13.91 -12.47
C ASN A 145 -9.35 14.59 -11.63
N PRO A 146 -10.45 15.04 -12.24
CA PRO A 146 -11.55 15.68 -11.51
C PRO A 146 -12.31 14.76 -10.54
N ARG A 147 -12.07 13.45 -10.60
CA ARG A 147 -12.66 12.48 -9.67
C ARG A 147 -11.76 12.29 -8.45
N GLY A 148 -12.35 12.24 -7.25
CA GLY A 148 -11.63 11.96 -5.99
C GLY A 148 -10.86 13.17 -5.43
N ASN A 149 -11.30 14.39 -5.71
CA ASN A 149 -10.67 15.62 -5.25
C ASN A 149 -11.10 16.06 -3.83
N ASP A 150 -12.00 15.33 -3.21
CA ASP A 150 -12.54 15.55 -1.88
C ASP A 150 -11.57 15.19 -0.75
N VAL A 151 -10.50 14.44 -1.06
CA VAL A 151 -9.49 13.98 -0.10
C VAL A 151 -8.14 14.64 -0.41
N SER A 152 -7.34 14.98 0.61
CA SER A 152 -6.01 15.55 0.40
C SER A 152 -5.08 14.59 -0.35
N VAL A 153 -4.13 15.14 -1.13
CA VAL A 153 -3.12 14.37 -1.86
C VAL A 153 -2.31 13.42 -0.96
N ILE A 154 -2.25 13.71 0.33
CA ILE A 154 -1.55 12.90 1.34
C ILE A 154 -2.31 11.60 1.56
N LEU A 155 -3.61 11.69 1.80
CA LEU A 155 -4.48 10.54 2.07
C LEU A 155 -4.79 9.75 0.79
N ASP A 156 -4.81 10.41 -0.37
CA ASP A 156 -5.10 9.73 -1.62
C ASP A 156 -3.85 9.08 -2.24
N LEU A 157 -2.76 9.82 -2.38
CA LEU A 157 -1.56 9.39 -3.11
C LEU A 157 -0.40 9.05 -2.18
N MET A 158 0.02 9.96 -1.29
CA MET A 158 1.22 9.78 -0.48
C MET A 158 1.14 8.58 0.46
N ILE A 159 -0.05 8.19 0.88
CA ILE A 159 -0.26 7.07 1.81
C ILE A 159 0.29 5.74 1.29
N HIS A 160 0.33 5.53 -0.02
CA HIS A 160 0.94 4.34 -0.62
C HIS A 160 2.46 4.30 -0.36
N ASP A 161 3.14 5.42 -0.48
CA ASP A 161 4.58 5.53 -0.25
C ASP A 161 4.89 5.50 1.26
N ILE A 162 4.01 6.08 2.08
CA ILE A 162 4.08 6.00 3.55
C ILE A 162 4.04 4.53 3.99
N ASP A 163 3.12 3.74 3.45
CA ASP A 163 3.00 2.32 3.76
C ASP A 163 4.26 1.54 3.36
N ILE A 164 4.78 1.75 2.15
CA ILE A 164 6.05 1.15 1.69
C ILE A 164 7.20 1.49 2.64
N VAL A 165 7.37 2.76 3.01
CA VAL A 165 8.46 3.20 3.91
C VAL A 165 8.32 2.58 5.30
N LEU A 166 7.13 2.58 5.89
CA LEU A 166 6.89 2.01 7.21
C LEU A 166 7.13 0.50 7.24
N SER A 167 6.88 -0.20 6.15
CA SER A 167 7.13 -1.64 6.04
C SER A 167 8.61 -2.01 6.16
N LEU A 168 9.49 -1.12 5.73
CA LEU A 168 10.94 -1.33 5.67
C LEU A 168 11.68 -0.72 6.85
N VAL A 169 11.32 0.51 7.24
CA VAL A 169 12.07 1.27 8.26
C VAL A 169 11.86 0.69 9.66
N LYS A 170 10.69 0.13 9.96
CA LYS A 170 10.35 -0.52 11.26
C LYS A 170 10.79 0.30 12.50
N SER A 171 10.67 1.61 12.42
CA SER A 171 11.04 2.56 13.47
C SER A 171 9.98 3.64 13.61
N LYS A 172 9.87 4.23 14.78
CA LYS A 172 8.89 5.30 15.02
C LYS A 172 9.33 6.62 14.39
N PRO A 173 8.41 7.42 13.82
CA PRO A 173 8.68 8.78 13.45
C PRO A 173 9.11 9.61 14.67
N LYS A 174 10.23 10.34 14.53
CA LYS A 174 10.79 11.22 15.56
C LYS A 174 10.47 12.70 15.30
N ARG A 175 10.57 13.11 14.03
CA ARG A 175 10.32 14.47 13.60
C ARG A 175 9.66 14.49 12.23
N ILE A 176 8.66 15.36 12.07
CA ILE A 176 7.91 15.52 10.82
C ILE A 176 7.89 16.99 10.47
N ASN A 177 8.32 17.33 9.25
CA ASN A 177 8.14 18.63 8.62
C ASN A 177 7.38 18.43 7.33
N ALA A 178 6.37 19.25 7.06
CA ALA A 178 5.59 19.16 5.84
C ALA A 178 5.14 20.53 5.35
N ASN A 179 5.03 20.66 4.02
CA ASN A 179 4.44 21.80 3.33
C ASN A 179 3.45 21.27 2.30
N GLY A 180 2.33 21.98 2.16
CA GLY A 180 1.29 21.66 1.18
C GLY A 180 0.87 22.92 0.42
N VAL A 181 0.46 22.74 -0.83
CA VAL A 181 -0.03 23.82 -1.68
C VAL A 181 -1.38 23.44 -2.26
N CYS A 182 -2.36 24.29 -2.04
CA CYS A 182 -3.69 24.23 -2.65
C CYS A 182 -3.65 25.06 -3.95
N VAL A 183 -3.94 24.44 -5.08
CA VAL A 183 -3.92 25.10 -6.40
C VAL A 183 -5.30 25.07 -7.04
N ILE A 184 -5.96 23.93 -7.02
CA ILE A 184 -7.27 23.71 -7.63
C ILE A 184 -8.32 23.46 -6.54
N ASN A 185 -7.95 22.75 -5.47
CA ASN A 185 -8.86 22.35 -4.40
C ASN A 185 -8.57 23.13 -3.09
N GLU A 186 -9.52 23.08 -2.16
CA GLU A 186 -9.35 23.63 -0.81
C GLU A 186 -8.38 22.79 0.03
N SER A 187 -8.20 21.51 -0.31
CA SER A 187 -7.19 20.63 0.30
C SER A 187 -5.90 20.62 -0.53
N PRO A 188 -4.73 20.33 0.05
CA PRO A 188 -3.46 20.32 -0.67
C PRO A 188 -3.50 19.41 -1.91
N ASP A 189 -3.12 20.00 -3.07
CA ASP A 189 -2.93 19.31 -4.35
C ASP A 189 -1.49 18.83 -4.54
N ILE A 190 -0.56 19.49 -3.86
CA ILE A 190 0.86 19.12 -3.78
C ILE A 190 1.24 19.09 -2.32
N CYS A 191 2.01 18.08 -1.93
CA CYS A 191 2.62 18.00 -0.60
C CYS A 191 4.04 17.49 -0.69
N ASN A 192 4.93 18.14 0.07
CA ASN A 192 6.25 17.60 0.39
C ASN A 192 6.33 17.39 1.90
N ALA A 193 6.79 16.21 2.32
CA ALA A 193 6.98 15.87 3.72
C ALA A 193 8.35 15.22 3.95
N ARG A 194 9.01 15.61 5.03
CA ARG A 194 10.25 15.01 5.53
C ARG A 194 9.99 14.38 6.89
N VAL A 195 10.24 13.08 6.99
CA VAL A 195 10.08 12.29 8.21
C VAL A 195 11.43 11.74 8.65
N GLU A 196 11.84 12.08 9.85
CA GLU A 196 13.03 11.52 10.51
C GLU A 196 12.58 10.45 11.51
N PHE A 197 13.20 9.27 11.44
CA PHE A 197 12.88 8.13 12.31
C PHE A 197 13.88 8.01 13.47
N GLU A 198 13.46 7.34 14.57
CA GLU A 198 14.33 7.15 15.76
C GLU A 198 15.62 6.38 15.44
N ASN A 199 15.60 5.48 14.45
CA ASN A 199 16.79 4.73 14.00
C ASN A 199 17.74 5.55 13.10
N GLY A 200 17.45 6.84 12.90
CA GLY A 200 18.23 7.77 12.09
C GLY A 200 17.93 7.72 10.58
N CYS A 201 17.03 6.86 10.13
CA CYS A 201 16.54 6.89 8.75
C CYS A 201 15.75 8.18 8.50
N VAL A 202 15.86 8.71 7.29
CA VAL A 202 15.10 9.87 6.83
C VAL A 202 14.35 9.51 5.56
N ALA A 203 13.06 9.83 5.50
CA ALA A 203 12.25 9.69 4.29
C ALA A 203 11.71 11.05 3.84
N ASN A 204 11.89 11.37 2.57
CA ASN A 204 11.25 12.49 1.90
C ASN A 204 10.13 11.96 1.00
N PHE A 205 8.96 12.55 1.12
CA PHE A 205 7.78 12.24 0.32
C PHE A 205 7.38 13.45 -0.49
N THR A 206 7.15 13.27 -1.77
CA THR A 206 6.56 14.29 -2.64
C THR A 206 5.38 13.67 -3.37
N ALA A 207 4.19 14.20 -3.15
CA ALA A 207 2.97 13.79 -3.84
C ALA A 207 2.31 15.00 -4.53
N SER A 208 1.85 14.81 -5.76
CA SER A 208 1.12 15.82 -6.54
C SER A 208 0.05 15.16 -7.37
N ARG A 209 -1.14 15.80 -7.42
CA ARG A 209 -2.25 15.39 -8.31
C ARG A 209 -2.44 16.32 -9.51
N ILE A 210 -1.51 17.27 -9.71
CA ILE A 210 -1.58 18.30 -10.77
C ILE A 210 -0.30 18.34 -11.59
N SER A 211 0.30 17.19 -11.82
CA SER A 211 1.53 17.07 -12.62
C SER A 211 1.23 16.81 -14.10
N LEU A 212 2.18 17.12 -14.96
CA LEU A 212 2.05 16.89 -16.41
C LEU A 212 2.25 15.42 -16.81
N LYS A 213 2.86 14.62 -15.96
CA LYS A 213 3.12 13.19 -16.20
C LYS A 213 2.98 12.41 -14.91
N ASN A 214 2.50 11.18 -15.02
CA ASN A 214 2.49 10.25 -13.93
C ASN A 214 3.90 9.77 -13.58
N MET A 215 4.20 9.66 -12.29
CA MET A 215 5.43 9.08 -11.75
C MET A 215 5.12 8.37 -10.43
N ARG A 216 5.66 7.17 -10.24
CA ARG A 216 5.58 6.44 -8.96
C ARG A 216 6.95 5.82 -8.69
N LYS A 217 7.85 6.59 -8.11
CA LYS A 217 9.25 6.19 -7.96
C LYS A 217 9.74 6.36 -6.53
N THR A 218 10.37 5.32 -6.00
CA THR A 218 11.02 5.36 -4.69
C THR A 218 12.48 4.96 -4.82
N ARG A 219 13.37 5.72 -4.17
CA ARG A 219 14.80 5.47 -4.11
C ARG A 219 15.23 5.22 -2.68
N PHE A 220 15.94 4.13 -2.48
CA PHE A 220 16.47 3.73 -1.17
C PHE A 220 18.00 3.84 -1.19
N PHE A 221 18.53 4.54 -0.21
CA PHE A 221 19.97 4.71 -0.01
C PHE A 221 20.36 4.01 1.29
N GLN A 222 21.22 3.03 1.20
CA GLN A 222 21.80 2.33 2.32
C GLN A 222 23.32 2.29 2.19
N SER A 223 24.05 1.83 3.23
CA SER A 223 25.52 1.92 3.28
C SER A 223 26.23 1.22 2.13
N ASN A 224 25.63 0.21 1.56
CA ASN A 224 26.21 -0.68 0.54
C ASN A 224 25.41 -0.76 -0.76
N ALA A 225 24.32 -0.02 -0.88
CA ALA A 225 23.50 -0.04 -2.10
C ALA A 225 22.68 1.25 -2.27
N TYR A 226 22.45 1.57 -3.54
CA TYR A 226 21.40 2.44 -4.04
C TYR A 226 20.40 1.59 -4.78
N ILE A 227 19.11 1.74 -4.47
CA ILE A 227 18.03 0.97 -5.09
C ILE A 227 16.97 1.94 -5.58
N SER A 228 16.60 1.85 -6.85
CA SER A 228 15.55 2.66 -7.48
C SER A 228 14.41 1.74 -7.91
N VAL A 229 13.21 1.99 -7.40
CA VAL A 229 11.99 1.25 -7.74
C VAL A 229 11.03 2.19 -8.48
N ASP A 230 10.67 1.83 -9.69
CA ASP A 230 9.61 2.47 -10.47
C ASP A 230 8.37 1.57 -10.46
N PHE A 231 7.39 1.95 -9.63
CA PHE A 231 6.14 1.19 -9.46
C PHE A 231 5.21 1.29 -10.67
N LEU A 232 5.33 2.37 -11.46
CA LEU A 232 4.52 2.59 -12.64
C LEU A 232 5.01 1.72 -13.81
N GLU A 233 6.33 1.75 -14.05
CA GLU A 233 6.99 1.00 -15.12
C GLU A 233 7.31 -0.44 -14.71
N LYS A 234 7.09 -0.80 -13.43
CA LYS A 234 7.43 -2.09 -12.84
C LYS A 234 8.91 -2.45 -13.06
N LYS A 235 9.81 -1.49 -12.83
CA LYS A 235 11.26 -1.65 -13.04
C LYS A 235 12.02 -1.37 -11.76
N THR A 236 13.10 -2.12 -11.55
CA THR A 236 14.00 -1.95 -10.41
C THR A 236 15.44 -1.97 -10.84
N GLU A 237 16.19 -1.01 -10.34
CA GLU A 237 17.64 -0.89 -10.55
C GLU A 237 18.35 -0.93 -9.20
N VAL A 238 19.37 -1.77 -9.10
CA VAL A 238 20.17 -1.94 -7.89
C VAL A 238 21.63 -1.69 -8.20
N VAL A 239 22.22 -0.69 -7.55
CA VAL A 239 23.64 -0.41 -7.59
C VAL A 239 24.22 -0.80 -6.24
N GLN A 240 24.97 -1.87 -6.18
CA GLN A 240 25.65 -2.35 -4.96
C GLN A 240 27.11 -1.93 -4.96
N ILE A 241 27.65 -1.68 -3.77
CA ILE A 241 29.04 -1.31 -3.56
C ILE A 241 29.64 -2.29 -2.57
N LYS A 242 30.76 -2.94 -2.95
CA LYS A 242 31.52 -3.85 -2.10
C LYS A 242 32.96 -3.39 -1.95
N ASP A 243 33.52 -3.52 -0.75
CA ASP A 243 34.92 -3.25 -0.53
C ASP A 243 35.79 -4.30 -1.24
N VAL A 244 36.79 -3.87 -2.00
CA VAL A 244 37.72 -4.74 -2.69
C VAL A 244 39.18 -4.30 -2.40
N LYS A 245 40.07 -5.25 -2.20
CA LYS A 245 41.53 -4.96 -2.09
C LYS A 245 42.14 -4.90 -3.47
N ASN A 246 41.88 -5.89 -4.31
CA ASN A 246 42.24 -5.96 -5.73
C ASN A 246 41.08 -6.60 -6.50
N THR A 247 41.00 -6.34 -7.78
CA THR A 247 40.08 -7.03 -8.67
C THR A 247 40.86 -7.54 -9.88
N ASP A 248 40.65 -8.81 -10.21
CA ASP A 248 41.20 -9.45 -11.42
C ASP A 248 40.30 -9.20 -12.65
N ASP A 249 39.12 -8.63 -12.44
CA ASP A 249 38.18 -8.28 -13.51
C ASP A 249 38.61 -6.95 -14.14
N LYS A 250 39.07 -7.01 -15.40
CA LYS A 250 39.50 -5.85 -16.18
C LYS A 250 38.36 -4.87 -16.49
N TYR A 251 37.11 -5.29 -16.38
CA TYR A 251 35.91 -4.49 -16.65
C TYR A 251 35.22 -4.02 -15.39
N ALA A 252 35.76 -4.35 -14.20
CA ALA A 252 35.20 -3.92 -12.94
C ALA A 252 35.20 -2.42 -12.79
N MET A 253 34.03 -1.82 -12.54
CA MET A 253 33.95 -0.42 -12.16
C MET A 253 34.40 -0.27 -10.71
N VAL A 254 35.58 0.31 -10.51
CA VAL A 254 36.17 0.54 -9.19
C VAL A 254 36.25 2.03 -8.92
N ILE A 255 35.77 2.45 -7.75
CA ILE A 255 35.96 3.80 -7.22
C ILE A 255 36.93 3.74 -6.03
N GLU A 256 37.78 4.74 -5.93
CA GLU A 256 38.71 4.89 -4.82
C GLU A 256 38.40 6.17 -4.05
N ASN A 257 38.31 6.08 -2.73
CA ASN A 257 38.10 7.26 -1.89
C ASN A 257 39.43 7.96 -1.57
N SER A 258 39.37 9.14 -0.96
CA SER A 258 40.54 9.93 -0.57
C SER A 258 41.53 9.21 0.35
N ASN A 259 41.14 8.12 0.99
CA ASN A 259 41.96 7.33 1.89
C ASN A 259 42.50 6.04 1.22
N GLY A 260 42.44 5.94 -0.11
CA GLY A 260 42.93 4.79 -0.86
C GLY A 260 42.08 3.53 -0.75
N LYS A 261 40.91 3.58 -0.12
CA LYS A 261 39.98 2.43 -0.08
C LYS A 261 39.28 2.28 -1.41
N LYS A 262 39.40 1.09 -2.01
CA LYS A 262 38.77 0.73 -3.28
C LYS A 262 37.44 0.04 -3.02
N LYS A 263 36.44 0.43 -3.81
CA LYS A 263 35.13 -0.17 -3.83
C LYS A 263 34.72 -0.51 -5.26
N GLN A 264 34.25 -1.73 -5.45
CA GLN A 264 33.71 -2.17 -6.73
C GLN A 264 32.19 -1.92 -6.78
N ILE A 265 31.74 -1.41 -7.90
CA ILE A 265 30.34 -1.15 -8.20
C ILE A 265 29.79 -2.34 -8.97
N PHE A 266 28.67 -2.87 -8.52
CA PHE A 266 27.88 -3.91 -9.18
C PHE A 266 26.54 -3.31 -9.57
N TYR A 267 26.22 -3.40 -10.85
CA TYR A 267 24.93 -2.98 -11.37
C TYR A 267 24.06 -4.21 -11.63
N ASN A 268 22.87 -4.23 -11.08
CA ASN A 268 21.90 -5.31 -11.23
C ASN A 268 20.52 -4.76 -11.48
N ASN A 269 19.83 -5.31 -12.46
CA ASN A 269 18.42 -5.05 -12.71
C ASN A 269 17.66 -6.35 -12.45
N PRO A 270 17.14 -6.52 -11.22
CA PRO A 270 16.35 -7.72 -10.91
C PRO A 270 15.15 -7.81 -11.85
N ASP A 271 14.92 -9.00 -12.42
CA ASP A 271 13.73 -9.27 -13.23
C ASP A 271 12.48 -9.17 -12.34
N SER A 272 11.70 -8.16 -12.56
CA SER A 272 10.35 -8.07 -12.03
C SER A 272 9.43 -8.89 -12.95
N LYS A 273 9.06 -10.10 -12.54
CA LYS A 273 8.08 -10.90 -13.29
C LYS A 273 6.76 -10.13 -13.34
N GLU A 274 6.16 -10.05 -14.53
CA GLU A 274 4.81 -9.48 -14.64
C GLU A 274 3.86 -10.21 -13.70
N ASN A 275 3.15 -9.45 -12.88
CA ASN A 275 2.15 -9.96 -11.96
C ASN A 275 0.91 -9.07 -11.94
N ASN A 276 -0.19 -9.64 -11.46
CA ASN A 276 -1.36 -8.88 -11.05
C ASN A 276 -1.28 -8.66 -9.53
N ALA A 277 -0.86 -7.47 -9.12
CA ALA A 277 -0.64 -7.14 -7.71
C ALA A 277 -1.92 -7.30 -6.85
N ILE A 278 -3.12 -7.01 -7.41
CA ILE A 278 -4.39 -7.19 -6.69
C ILE A 278 -4.70 -8.69 -6.51
N LEU A 279 -4.41 -9.51 -7.51
CA LEU A 279 -4.57 -10.97 -7.38
C LEU A 279 -3.61 -11.54 -6.35
N ASP A 280 -2.35 -11.09 -6.33
CA ASP A 280 -1.36 -11.53 -5.34
C ASP A 280 -1.74 -11.08 -3.93
N GLU A 281 -2.34 -9.91 -3.80
CA GLU A 281 -2.90 -9.39 -2.56
C GLU A 281 -4.05 -10.27 -2.05
N HIS A 282 -4.98 -10.70 -2.92
CA HIS A 282 -6.05 -11.66 -2.58
C HIS A 282 -5.47 -13.00 -2.15
N ASN A 283 -4.51 -13.53 -2.91
CA ASN A 283 -3.86 -14.80 -2.60
C ASN A 283 -3.13 -14.77 -1.25
N SER A 284 -2.48 -13.65 -0.94
CA SER A 284 -1.82 -13.42 0.35
C SER A 284 -2.84 -13.40 1.50
N PHE A 285 -3.98 -12.73 1.32
CA PHE A 285 -5.04 -12.69 2.31
C PHE A 285 -5.63 -14.08 2.55
N ALA A 286 -5.93 -14.82 1.47
CA ALA A 286 -6.42 -16.20 1.58
C ALA A 286 -5.46 -17.09 2.37
N LYS A 287 -4.15 -17.04 2.06
CA LYS A 287 -3.12 -17.79 2.77
C LYS A 287 -3.09 -17.44 4.25
N SER A 288 -3.18 -16.13 4.60
CA SER A 288 -3.19 -15.71 6.00
C SER A 288 -4.37 -16.28 6.79
N ILE A 289 -5.53 -16.48 6.14
CA ILE A 289 -6.70 -17.11 6.74
C ILE A 289 -6.48 -18.61 6.92
N LEU A 290 -6.01 -19.29 5.87
CA LEU A 290 -5.84 -20.75 5.86
C LEU A 290 -4.71 -21.21 6.79
N ASP A 291 -3.60 -20.46 6.85
CA ASP A 291 -2.41 -20.79 7.63
C ASP A 291 -2.45 -20.17 9.05
N ASP A 292 -3.54 -19.51 9.42
CA ASP A 292 -3.69 -18.74 10.67
C ASP A 292 -2.54 -17.73 10.91
N SER A 293 -1.94 -17.22 9.84
CA SER A 293 -0.80 -16.30 9.88
C SER A 293 -1.23 -14.82 9.87
N THR A 294 -0.29 -13.92 10.14
CA THR A 294 -0.54 -12.48 10.04
C THR A 294 -0.51 -12.06 8.56
N PRO A 295 -1.53 -11.32 8.06
CA PRO A 295 -1.52 -10.77 6.72
C PRO A 295 -0.30 -9.89 6.45
N ILE A 296 0.23 -9.91 5.22
CA ILE A 296 1.39 -9.09 4.80
C ILE A 296 1.12 -7.60 5.02
N VAL A 297 -0.11 -7.16 4.79
CA VAL A 297 -0.57 -5.80 5.07
C VAL A 297 -1.70 -5.87 6.09
N SER A 298 -1.35 -5.99 7.36
CA SER A 298 -2.31 -6.13 8.45
C SER A 298 -3.12 -4.84 8.68
N LEU A 299 -4.22 -4.93 9.45
CA LEU A 299 -4.94 -3.73 9.92
C LEU A 299 -4.03 -2.79 10.72
N LYS A 300 -3.00 -3.34 11.40
CA LYS A 300 -2.03 -2.54 12.13
C LYS A 300 -1.13 -1.73 11.19
N ASP A 301 -0.77 -2.29 10.03
CA ASP A 301 0.00 -1.57 9.00
C ASP A 301 -0.83 -0.44 8.43
N GLY A 302 -2.10 -0.69 8.08
CA GLY A 302 -3.03 0.33 7.63
C GLY A 302 -3.24 1.45 8.67
N LEU A 303 -3.38 1.10 9.96
CA LEU A 303 -3.44 2.07 11.06
C LEU A 303 -2.16 2.93 11.12
N ASN A 304 -0.98 2.31 11.03
CA ASN A 304 0.29 3.04 11.10
C ASN A 304 0.45 4.00 9.91
N ALA A 305 0.09 3.56 8.71
CA ALA A 305 0.10 4.40 7.51
C ALA A 305 -0.88 5.58 7.63
N LEU A 306 -2.11 5.32 8.08
CA LEU A 306 -3.12 6.35 8.30
C LEU A 306 -2.68 7.36 9.36
N LYS A 307 -2.11 6.89 10.47
CA LYS A 307 -1.61 7.73 11.56
C LYS A 307 -0.52 8.68 11.06
N LEU A 308 0.50 8.16 10.36
CA LEU A 308 1.57 9.01 9.83
C LEU A 308 1.05 10.00 8.79
N ALA A 309 0.11 9.59 7.94
CA ALA A 309 -0.53 10.48 6.97
C ALA A 309 -1.25 11.66 7.65
N TYR A 310 -2.00 11.40 8.72
CA TYR A 310 -2.62 12.48 9.52
C TYR A 310 -1.63 13.33 10.29
N GLU A 311 -0.54 12.75 10.79
CA GLU A 311 0.54 13.52 11.45
C GLU A 311 1.22 14.47 10.45
N ILE A 312 1.42 14.05 9.20
CA ILE A 312 1.91 14.90 8.10
C ILE A 312 0.90 16.01 7.80
N LEU A 313 -0.38 15.66 7.64
CA LEU A 313 -1.44 16.63 7.33
C LEU A 313 -1.54 17.74 8.38
N LYS A 314 -1.41 17.40 9.68
CA LYS A 314 -1.41 18.36 10.78
C LYS A 314 -0.21 19.35 10.77
N LYS A 315 0.86 19.05 10.02
CA LYS A 315 2.04 19.92 9.88
C LYS A 315 1.91 20.94 8.75
N ILE A 316 0.95 20.74 7.86
CA ILE A 316 0.65 21.69 6.78
C ILE A 316 -0.13 22.85 7.38
N LYS A 317 0.36 24.04 7.13
CA LYS A 317 -0.25 25.30 7.58
C LYS A 317 -1.14 25.88 6.51
#